data_6ff29e28e034920e866b66bd3d6a0d57
#
_entry.id   6ff29e28e034920e866b66bd3d6a0d57
#
_cell.length_a   1.000
_cell.length_b   1.000
_cell.length_c   1.000
_cell.angle_alpha   90.00
_cell.angle_beta   90.00
_cell.angle_gamma   90.00
#
_symmetry.space_group_name_H-M   'P 1'
#
loop_
_entity.id
_entity.type
_entity.pdbx_description
1 polymer ?
#
loop_
_entity_poly.entity_id
_entity_poly.type
_entity_poly.pdbx_seq_one_letter_code
_entity_poly.pdbx_strand_id
1 'polypeptide(L)'
;MATESRTAHWHDQLTSGLQQMGLQLDAVQQRSLLDYLLLLSKWNNAFNLTAVRDPSEMVSRQLLDSLSILPLLSGSTLLDVGTGAGLPGVPLAIARPDISFTLLDSNGKKCRFVEQAKIELCLENVRVERCRIEQFLPAERFEMVVSRAFAALPEMLDLCSHLISKKGCLLAMKGALHSEEIKAIAGRCAELKVHRLNVAACAAQRHAVVCLFSD
;
A
#
# COMPACT_ATOMS: atom_id res chain seq x y z
N MET A 1 -15.60 6.36 -26.10
CA MET A 1 -15.15 5.12 -26.78
C MET A 1 -13.82 4.57 -26.22
N ALA A 2 -12.62 5.20 -26.39
CA ALA A 2 -11.37 4.61 -25.87
C ALA A 2 -11.29 4.51 -24.34
N THR A 3 -11.80 5.50 -23.62
CA THR A 3 -11.81 5.51 -22.14
C THR A 3 -12.80 4.50 -21.57
N GLU A 4 -13.98 4.39 -22.13
CA GLU A 4 -15.02 3.42 -21.72
C GLU A 4 -14.56 1.98 -21.94
N SER A 5 -13.97 1.68 -23.10
CA SER A 5 -13.39 0.36 -23.39
C SER A 5 -12.26 -0.01 -22.42
N ARG A 6 -11.41 0.96 -22.04
CA ARG A 6 -10.35 0.76 -21.05
C ARG A 6 -10.90 0.49 -19.65
N THR A 7 -11.91 1.26 -19.23
CA THR A 7 -12.53 1.09 -17.90
C THR A 7 -13.22 -0.27 -17.79
N ALA A 8 -13.91 -0.71 -18.85
CA ALA A 8 -14.51 -2.04 -18.89
C ALA A 8 -13.46 -3.14 -18.76
N HIS A 9 -12.35 -3.04 -19.48
CA HIS A 9 -11.25 -3.98 -19.39
C HIS A 9 -10.62 -4.02 -17.99
N TRP A 10 -10.40 -2.86 -17.35
CA TRP A 10 -9.89 -2.79 -15.99
C TRP A 10 -10.86 -3.38 -14.98
N HIS A 11 -12.17 -3.20 -15.17
CA HIS A 11 -13.20 -3.81 -14.33
C HIS A 11 -13.11 -5.33 -14.38
N ASP A 12 -13.02 -5.92 -15.58
CA ASP A 12 -12.89 -7.37 -15.75
C ASP A 12 -11.59 -7.91 -15.14
N GLN A 13 -10.48 -7.20 -15.34
CA GLN A 13 -9.20 -7.55 -14.71
C GLN A 13 -9.26 -7.50 -13.19
N LEU A 14 -9.87 -6.46 -12.61
CA LEU A 14 -10.00 -6.31 -11.17
C LEU A 14 -10.89 -7.42 -10.58
N THR A 15 -12.05 -7.64 -11.15
CA THR A 15 -13.01 -8.66 -10.69
C THR A 15 -12.39 -10.07 -10.75
N SER A 16 -11.79 -10.42 -11.89
CA SER A 16 -11.10 -11.71 -12.05
C SER A 16 -9.92 -11.85 -11.09
N GLY A 17 -9.13 -10.78 -10.92
CA GLY A 17 -7.99 -10.78 -10.01
C GLY A 17 -8.39 -10.95 -8.55
N LEU A 18 -9.41 -10.24 -8.08
CA LEU A 18 -9.96 -10.40 -6.74
C LEU A 18 -10.44 -11.83 -6.48
N GLN A 19 -11.16 -12.42 -7.44
CA GLN A 19 -11.61 -13.82 -7.35
C GLN A 19 -10.44 -14.79 -7.24
N GLN A 20 -9.40 -14.65 -8.08
CA GLN A 20 -8.21 -15.50 -8.05
C GLN A 20 -7.42 -15.38 -6.74
N MET A 21 -7.46 -14.19 -6.12
CA MET A 21 -6.81 -13.92 -4.83
C MET A 21 -7.69 -14.30 -3.63
N GLY A 22 -8.94 -14.69 -3.82
CA GLY A 22 -9.90 -14.98 -2.75
C GLY A 22 -10.32 -13.75 -1.95
N LEU A 23 -10.21 -12.55 -2.54
CA LEU A 23 -10.59 -11.28 -1.91
C LEU A 23 -12.03 -10.91 -2.29
N GLN A 24 -12.78 -10.42 -1.30
CA GLN A 24 -14.16 -9.97 -1.50
C GLN A 24 -14.23 -8.47 -1.24
N LEU A 25 -14.59 -7.72 -2.27
CA LEU A 25 -14.90 -6.29 -2.21
C LEU A 25 -16.27 -6.06 -2.85
N ASP A 26 -17.05 -5.18 -2.27
CA ASP A 26 -18.35 -4.83 -2.83
C ASP A 26 -18.22 -3.97 -4.11
N ALA A 27 -19.34 -3.73 -4.77
CA ALA A 27 -19.37 -2.99 -6.04
C ALA A 27 -18.94 -1.52 -5.87
N VAL A 28 -19.19 -0.91 -4.71
CA VAL A 28 -18.79 0.47 -4.41
C VAL A 28 -17.27 0.54 -4.25
N GLN A 29 -16.69 -0.38 -3.49
CA GLN A 29 -15.24 -0.48 -3.30
C GLN A 29 -14.52 -0.73 -4.63
N GLN A 30 -15.01 -1.66 -5.46
CA GLN A 30 -14.44 -1.92 -6.78
C GLN A 30 -14.51 -0.70 -7.69
N ARG A 31 -15.63 0.03 -7.67
CA ARG A 31 -15.78 1.29 -8.40
C ARG A 31 -14.77 2.31 -7.94
N SER A 32 -14.64 2.55 -6.64
CA SER A 32 -13.69 3.51 -6.07
C SER A 32 -12.25 3.18 -6.42
N LEU A 33 -11.87 1.90 -6.47
CA LEU A 33 -10.55 1.45 -6.92
C LEU A 33 -10.29 1.80 -8.38
N LEU A 34 -11.28 1.64 -9.26
CA LEU A 34 -11.16 1.99 -10.67
C LEU A 34 -11.11 3.51 -10.87
N ASP A 35 -11.89 4.27 -10.12
CA ASP A 35 -11.87 5.73 -10.15
C ASP A 35 -10.52 6.27 -9.68
N TYR A 36 -9.93 5.67 -8.60
CA TYR A 36 -8.56 5.95 -8.19
C TYR A 36 -7.55 5.68 -9.31
N LEU A 37 -7.68 4.56 -10.02
CA LEU A 37 -6.76 4.19 -11.10
C LEU A 37 -6.87 5.15 -12.30
N LEU A 38 -8.08 5.60 -12.62
CA LEU A 38 -8.32 6.62 -13.64
C LEU A 38 -7.65 7.95 -13.26
N LEU A 39 -7.84 8.36 -12.01
CA LEU A 39 -7.22 9.58 -11.47
C LEU A 39 -5.69 9.48 -11.51
N LEU A 40 -5.13 8.35 -11.04
CA LEU A 40 -3.69 8.10 -11.07
C LEU A 40 -3.15 8.14 -12.51
N SER A 41 -3.82 7.48 -13.46
CA SER A 41 -3.43 7.48 -14.87
C SER A 41 -3.39 8.90 -15.45
N LYS A 42 -4.42 9.71 -15.16
CA LYS A 42 -4.51 11.11 -15.59
C LYS A 42 -3.34 11.95 -15.04
N TRP A 43 -3.10 11.87 -13.73
CA TRP A 43 -2.06 12.67 -13.08
C TRP A 43 -0.65 12.18 -13.44
N ASN A 44 -0.47 10.88 -13.66
CA ASN A 44 0.83 10.31 -14.00
C ASN A 44 1.40 10.87 -15.32
N ASN A 45 0.55 11.24 -16.26
CA ASN A 45 0.95 11.87 -17.51
C ASN A 45 1.65 13.22 -17.31
N ALA A 46 1.25 13.98 -16.27
CA ALA A 46 1.78 15.31 -16.00
C ALA A 46 2.91 15.30 -14.95
N PHE A 47 2.86 14.37 -13.98
CA PHE A 47 3.68 14.47 -12.76
C PHE A 47 4.64 13.30 -12.53
N ASN A 48 4.60 12.23 -13.33
CA ASN A 48 5.43 11.03 -13.17
C ASN A 48 5.35 10.44 -11.75
N LEU A 49 4.13 10.19 -11.28
CA LEU A 49 3.86 9.68 -9.93
C LEU A 49 4.26 8.21 -9.75
N THR A 50 4.18 7.43 -10.83
CA THR A 50 4.54 5.99 -10.86
C THR A 50 5.27 5.64 -12.15
N ALA A 51 6.13 4.61 -12.07
CA ALA A 51 6.83 4.06 -13.24
C ALA A 51 5.93 3.18 -14.12
N VAL A 52 4.80 2.69 -13.60
CA VAL A 52 3.85 1.87 -14.37
C VAL A 52 3.05 2.79 -15.29
N ARG A 53 3.27 2.65 -16.59
CA ARG A 53 2.64 3.49 -17.62
C ARG A 53 1.71 2.71 -18.54
N ASP A 54 1.97 1.40 -18.68
CA ASP A 54 1.13 0.53 -19.50
C ASP A 54 -0.22 0.31 -18.80
N PRO A 55 -1.34 0.73 -19.44
CA PRO A 55 -2.66 0.55 -18.87
C PRO A 55 -3.00 -0.91 -18.57
N SER A 56 -2.46 -1.86 -19.34
CA SER A 56 -2.71 -3.29 -19.13
C SER A 56 -2.09 -3.83 -17.83
N GLU A 57 -1.04 -3.19 -17.32
CA GLU A 57 -0.37 -3.57 -16.08
C GLU A 57 -0.89 -2.82 -14.84
N MET A 58 -1.68 -1.76 -15.03
CA MET A 58 -2.04 -0.89 -13.92
C MET A 58 -2.90 -1.60 -12.87
N VAL A 59 -3.86 -2.42 -13.27
CA VAL A 59 -4.70 -3.16 -12.31
C VAL A 59 -3.86 -4.13 -11.48
N SER A 60 -3.03 -4.95 -12.13
CA SER A 60 -2.23 -5.96 -11.42
C SER A 60 -1.16 -5.33 -10.53
N ARG A 61 -0.41 -4.35 -11.04
CA ARG A 61 0.76 -3.78 -10.35
C ARG A 61 0.43 -2.67 -9.36
N GLN A 62 -0.73 -2.03 -9.47
CA GLN A 62 -1.13 -0.96 -8.55
C GLN A 62 -2.24 -1.42 -7.60
N LEU A 63 -3.31 -2.02 -8.10
CA LEU A 63 -4.44 -2.40 -7.26
C LEU A 63 -4.23 -3.78 -6.62
N LEU A 64 -4.09 -4.84 -7.43
CA LEU A 64 -4.01 -6.20 -6.90
C LEU A 64 -2.74 -6.44 -6.07
N ASP A 65 -1.60 -5.85 -6.47
CA ASP A 65 -0.37 -5.87 -5.66
C ASP A 65 -0.62 -5.21 -4.29
N SER A 66 -1.25 -4.03 -4.24
CA SER A 66 -1.58 -3.36 -2.98
C SER A 66 -2.56 -4.16 -2.12
N LEU A 67 -3.61 -4.72 -2.73
CA LEU A 67 -4.64 -5.51 -2.05
C LEU A 67 -4.15 -6.89 -1.59
N SER A 68 -3.01 -7.37 -2.09
CA SER A 68 -2.46 -8.68 -1.74
C SER A 68 -2.13 -8.85 -0.25
N ILE A 69 -1.93 -7.75 0.46
CA ILE A 69 -1.68 -7.75 1.91
C ILE A 69 -2.95 -7.54 2.75
N LEU A 70 -4.11 -7.37 2.13
CA LEU A 70 -5.38 -7.15 2.83
C LEU A 70 -5.68 -8.22 3.91
N PRO A 71 -5.43 -9.54 3.69
CA PRO A 71 -5.64 -10.55 4.72
C PRO A 71 -4.67 -10.47 5.90
N LEU A 72 -3.59 -9.70 5.78
CA LEU A 72 -2.58 -9.52 6.83
C LEU A 72 -2.81 -8.25 7.66
N LEU A 73 -3.80 -7.43 7.29
CA LEU A 73 -4.10 -6.22 8.03
C LEU A 73 -4.78 -6.54 9.36
N SER A 74 -4.33 -5.88 10.41
CA SER A 74 -4.87 -5.99 11.77
C SER A 74 -4.86 -4.62 12.45
N GLY A 75 -5.60 -4.49 13.55
CA GLY A 75 -5.70 -3.24 14.29
C GLY A 75 -6.58 -2.20 13.62
N SER A 76 -6.58 -1.00 14.19
CA SER A 76 -7.44 0.13 13.83
C SER A 76 -6.70 1.32 13.22
N THR A 77 -5.36 1.34 13.32
CA THR A 77 -4.52 2.44 12.83
C THR A 77 -3.36 1.92 11.98
N LEU A 78 -3.20 2.48 10.78
CA LEU A 78 -2.16 2.09 9.83
C LEU A 78 -1.42 3.31 9.28
N LEU A 79 -0.08 3.25 9.30
CA LEU A 79 0.79 4.21 8.63
C LEU A 79 1.40 3.58 7.37
N ASP A 80 1.20 4.22 6.22
CA ASP A 80 1.88 3.86 4.96
C ASP A 80 3.08 4.79 4.75
N VAL A 81 4.29 4.26 4.90
CA VAL A 81 5.54 5.02 4.82
C VAL A 81 6.10 5.03 3.41
N GLY A 82 6.34 6.23 2.89
CA GLY A 82 6.76 6.40 1.51
C GLY A 82 5.64 6.05 0.54
N THR A 83 4.41 6.45 0.88
CA THR A 83 3.17 6.08 0.17
C THR A 83 3.20 6.38 -1.34
N GLY A 84 4.04 7.31 -1.76
CA GLY A 84 4.16 7.67 -3.17
C GLY A 84 2.86 8.22 -3.75
N ALA A 85 2.35 7.52 -4.72
CA ALA A 85 1.03 7.82 -5.30
C ALA A 85 -0.14 7.30 -4.44
N GLY A 86 0.07 7.02 -3.15
CA GLY A 86 -0.95 6.43 -2.27
C GLY A 86 -0.98 4.91 -2.33
N LEU A 87 0.16 4.26 -2.57
CA LEU A 87 0.23 2.81 -2.78
C LEU A 87 1.19 2.15 -1.75
N PRO A 88 0.71 1.23 -0.93
CA PRO A 88 -0.59 0.54 -1.01
C PRO A 88 -1.75 1.26 -0.30
N GLY A 89 -1.51 2.37 0.39
CA GLY A 89 -2.42 2.98 1.36
C GLY A 89 -3.83 3.29 0.83
N VAL A 90 -3.98 3.93 -0.35
CA VAL A 90 -5.30 4.29 -0.91
C VAL A 90 -6.13 3.05 -1.26
N PRO A 91 -5.62 2.05 -2.01
CA PRO A 91 -6.37 0.82 -2.24
C PRO A 91 -6.79 0.09 -0.96
N LEU A 92 -5.92 0.08 0.07
CA LEU A 92 -6.25 -0.53 1.36
C LEU A 92 -7.30 0.27 2.13
N ALA A 93 -7.24 1.61 2.09
CA ALA A 93 -8.22 2.47 2.74
C ALA A 93 -9.63 2.33 2.12
N ILE A 94 -9.70 2.14 0.79
CA ILE A 94 -10.97 1.82 0.10
C ILE A 94 -11.50 0.47 0.55
N ALA A 95 -10.63 -0.53 0.68
CA ALA A 95 -11.02 -1.89 1.07
C ALA A 95 -11.36 -2.04 2.56
N ARG A 96 -10.79 -1.19 3.43
CA ARG A 96 -10.94 -1.25 4.90
C ARG A 96 -11.32 0.13 5.47
N PRO A 97 -12.58 0.58 5.27
CA PRO A 97 -13.06 1.85 5.80
C PRO A 97 -13.10 1.92 7.33
N ASP A 98 -13.01 0.78 8.00
CA ASP A 98 -12.94 0.62 9.44
C ASP A 98 -11.56 0.91 10.05
N ILE A 99 -10.51 1.02 9.23
CA ILE A 99 -9.13 1.34 9.66
C ILE A 99 -8.82 2.81 9.34
N SER A 100 -8.17 3.51 10.26
CA SER A 100 -7.65 4.86 10.03
C SER A 100 -6.27 4.79 9.38
N PHE A 101 -6.13 5.37 8.20
CA PHE A 101 -4.89 5.38 7.43
C PHE A 101 -4.20 6.74 7.50
N THR A 102 -2.90 6.74 7.82
CA THR A 102 -2.03 7.90 7.63
C THR A 102 -1.06 7.58 6.48
N LEU A 103 -1.05 8.42 5.44
CA LEU A 103 -0.24 8.24 4.25
C LEU A 103 0.89 9.27 4.25
N LEU A 104 2.13 8.81 4.45
CA LEU A 104 3.31 9.65 4.66
C LEU A 104 4.22 9.63 3.43
N ASP A 105 4.56 10.79 2.88
CA ASP A 105 5.63 10.96 1.88
C ASP A 105 6.26 12.35 2.00
N SER A 106 7.55 12.46 1.71
CA SER A 106 8.25 13.75 1.70
C SER A 106 8.02 14.56 0.41
N ASN A 107 7.56 13.92 -0.66
CA ASN A 107 7.38 14.53 -1.97
C ASN A 107 6.04 15.26 -2.07
N GLY A 108 6.09 16.60 -2.08
CA GLY A 108 4.87 17.42 -2.13
C GLY A 108 4.00 17.25 -3.38
N LYS A 109 4.52 16.77 -4.52
CA LYS A 109 3.70 16.49 -5.70
C LYS A 109 2.88 15.22 -5.49
N LYS A 110 3.48 14.21 -4.86
CA LYS A 110 2.83 12.94 -4.52
C LYS A 110 1.75 13.17 -3.45
N CYS A 111 2.08 13.90 -2.38
CA CYS A 111 1.09 14.23 -1.33
C CYS A 111 -0.11 15.00 -1.91
N ARG A 112 0.12 15.98 -2.80
CA ARG A 112 -0.98 16.69 -3.47
C ARG A 112 -1.88 15.75 -4.29
N PHE A 113 -1.32 14.78 -4.96
CA PHE A 113 -2.12 13.77 -5.67
C PHE A 113 -2.95 12.94 -4.70
N VAL A 114 -2.35 12.47 -3.61
CA VAL A 114 -3.05 11.65 -2.60
C VAL A 114 -4.17 12.44 -1.93
N GLU A 115 -3.95 13.73 -1.60
CA GLU A 115 -5.00 14.62 -1.10
C GLU A 115 -6.14 14.79 -2.11
N GLN A 116 -5.84 14.95 -3.39
CA GLN A 116 -6.86 15.01 -4.43
C GLN A 116 -7.65 13.70 -4.53
N ALA A 117 -6.96 12.56 -4.50
CA ALA A 117 -7.61 11.24 -4.51
C ALA A 117 -8.52 11.06 -3.28
N LYS A 118 -8.06 11.45 -2.08
CA LYS A 118 -8.87 11.44 -0.87
C LYS A 118 -10.17 12.22 -1.03
N ILE A 119 -10.09 13.44 -1.58
CA ILE A 119 -11.26 14.30 -1.79
C ILE A 119 -12.22 13.70 -2.84
N GLU A 120 -11.71 13.32 -4.01
CA GLU A 120 -12.54 12.81 -5.11
C GLU A 120 -13.22 11.47 -4.77
N LEU A 121 -12.57 10.63 -3.94
CA LEU A 121 -13.08 9.33 -3.53
C LEU A 121 -13.79 9.35 -2.17
N CYS A 122 -13.91 10.52 -1.54
CA CYS A 122 -14.55 10.70 -0.22
C CYS A 122 -13.96 9.76 0.85
N LEU A 123 -12.62 9.64 0.93
CA LEU A 123 -11.94 8.76 1.89
C LEU A 123 -11.80 9.47 3.24
N GLU A 124 -12.81 9.38 4.09
CA GLU A 124 -12.81 10.02 5.43
C GLU A 124 -11.82 9.37 6.39
N ASN A 125 -11.47 8.11 6.15
CA ASN A 125 -10.52 7.34 6.95
C ASN A 125 -9.05 7.56 6.55
N VAL A 126 -8.76 8.52 5.65
CA VAL A 126 -7.40 8.83 5.18
C VAL A 126 -6.93 10.19 5.67
N ARG A 127 -5.72 10.23 6.23
CA ARG A 127 -4.95 11.44 6.52
C ARG A 127 -3.66 11.42 5.70
N VAL A 128 -3.28 12.54 5.10
CA VAL A 128 -2.03 12.67 4.34
C VAL A 128 -1.05 13.53 5.12
N GLU A 129 0.18 13.04 5.27
CA GLU A 129 1.26 13.74 5.96
C GLU A 129 2.43 13.98 5.01
N ARG A 130 2.87 15.24 4.96
CA ARG A 130 4.02 15.63 4.14
C ARG A 130 5.22 15.98 5.01
N CYS A 131 6.03 14.98 5.32
CA CYS A 131 7.32 15.20 5.96
C CYS A 131 8.28 14.02 5.70
N ARG A 132 9.53 14.16 6.10
CA ARG A 132 10.48 13.06 6.19
C ARG A 132 10.10 12.17 7.37
N ILE A 133 10.29 10.85 7.24
CA ILE A 133 9.96 9.88 8.30
C ILE A 133 10.70 10.19 9.61
N GLU A 134 11.94 10.64 9.52
CA GLU A 134 12.78 10.98 10.68
C GLU A 134 12.23 12.20 11.46
N GLN A 135 11.40 13.01 10.82
CA GLN A 135 10.78 14.21 11.39
C GLN A 135 9.31 13.98 11.79
N PHE A 136 8.77 12.81 11.46
CA PHE A 136 7.38 12.50 11.75
C PHE A 136 7.22 12.04 13.20
N LEU A 137 6.63 12.91 14.02
CA LEU A 137 6.39 12.68 15.44
C LEU A 137 4.87 12.70 15.72
N PRO A 138 4.16 11.59 15.48
CA PRO A 138 2.73 11.51 15.74
C PRO A 138 2.46 11.52 17.25
N ALA A 139 1.26 11.99 17.66
CA ALA A 139 0.84 11.97 19.06
C ALA A 139 0.72 10.53 19.60
N GLU A 140 0.29 9.60 18.74
CA GLU A 140 0.15 8.18 19.04
C GLU A 140 0.88 7.34 18.00
N ARG A 141 1.41 6.21 18.43
CA ARG A 141 2.06 5.22 17.54
C ARG A 141 1.00 4.38 16.84
N PHE A 142 1.37 3.82 15.71
CA PHE A 142 0.48 3.02 14.87
C PHE A 142 0.54 1.53 15.25
N GLU A 143 -0.61 0.87 15.18
CA GLU A 143 -0.68 -0.59 15.37
C GLU A 143 -0.06 -1.34 14.18
N MET A 144 -0.11 -0.75 12.99
CA MET A 144 0.54 -1.29 11.81
C MET A 144 1.28 -0.18 11.03
N VAL A 145 2.51 -0.46 10.66
CA VAL A 145 3.28 0.34 9.70
C VAL A 145 3.51 -0.50 8.45
N VAL A 146 3.09 0.00 7.31
CA VAL A 146 3.25 -0.67 6.02
C VAL A 146 4.18 0.16 5.15
N SER A 147 4.97 -0.50 4.32
CA SER A 147 5.74 0.19 3.30
C SER A 147 5.98 -0.70 2.07
N ARG A 148 5.98 -0.07 0.88
CA ARG A 148 6.26 -0.71 -0.40
C ARG A 148 7.44 -0.04 -1.08
N ALA A 149 8.51 -0.82 -1.37
CA ALA A 149 9.70 -0.37 -2.13
C ALA A 149 10.38 0.91 -1.56
N PHE A 150 10.41 1.04 -0.25
CA PHE A 150 10.95 2.23 0.42
C PHE A 150 12.46 2.11 0.70
N ALA A 151 12.89 1.01 1.35
CA ALA A 151 14.28 0.79 1.76
C ALA A 151 14.60 -0.71 1.90
N ALA A 152 15.85 -1.06 2.20
CA ALA A 152 16.22 -2.38 2.68
C ALA A 152 15.56 -2.68 4.04
N LEU A 153 15.30 -3.96 4.36
CA LEU A 153 14.58 -4.33 5.60
C LEU A 153 15.24 -3.79 6.89
N PRO A 154 16.57 -3.87 7.08
CA PRO A 154 17.18 -3.31 8.27
C PRO A 154 16.98 -1.80 8.42
N GLU A 155 17.18 -1.04 7.34
CA GLU A 155 16.98 0.40 7.31
C GLU A 155 15.50 0.78 7.55
N MET A 156 14.58 0.03 6.93
CA MET A 156 13.14 0.23 7.15
C MET A 156 12.77 0.04 8.63
N LEU A 157 13.35 -0.98 9.27
CA LEU A 157 13.13 -1.24 10.68
C LEU A 157 13.67 -0.11 11.56
N ASP A 158 14.88 0.40 11.25
CA ASP A 158 15.49 1.53 11.98
C ASP A 158 14.62 2.79 11.87
N LEU A 159 14.15 3.09 10.67
CA LEU A 159 13.35 4.29 10.41
C LEU A 159 11.91 4.21 10.96
N CYS A 160 11.32 3.01 11.04
CA CYS A 160 9.91 2.85 11.40
C CYS A 160 9.67 2.45 12.86
N SER A 161 10.65 1.89 13.57
CA SER A 161 10.45 1.30 14.92
C SER A 161 9.85 2.28 15.93
N HIS A 162 10.22 3.55 15.88
CA HIS A 162 9.69 4.58 16.79
C HIS A 162 8.22 4.94 16.53
N LEU A 163 7.66 4.57 15.36
CA LEU A 163 6.28 4.83 14.95
C LEU A 163 5.33 3.67 15.27
N ILE A 164 5.87 2.50 15.66
CA ILE A 164 5.09 1.29 15.90
C ILE A 164 4.70 1.23 17.38
N SER A 165 3.43 0.97 17.64
CA SER A 165 2.92 0.78 19.00
C SER A 165 3.45 -0.52 19.62
N LYS A 166 3.32 -0.64 20.95
CA LYS A 166 3.52 -1.92 21.63
C LYS A 166 2.57 -2.96 21.02
N LYS A 167 3.07 -4.17 20.76
CA LYS A 167 2.35 -5.24 20.06
C LYS A 167 1.94 -4.92 18.62
N GLY A 168 2.40 -3.78 18.08
CA GLY A 168 2.22 -3.43 16.68
C GLY A 168 3.14 -4.19 15.75
N CYS A 169 3.04 -3.94 14.46
CA CYS A 169 3.87 -4.60 13.47
C CYS A 169 4.35 -3.67 12.34
N LEU A 170 5.50 -4.03 11.78
CA LEU A 170 5.97 -3.54 10.49
C LEU A 170 5.65 -4.59 9.42
N LEU A 171 4.97 -4.20 8.35
CA LEU A 171 4.73 -5.02 7.17
C LEU A 171 5.46 -4.41 5.97
N ALA A 172 6.51 -5.06 5.51
CA ALA A 172 7.28 -4.65 4.34
C ALA A 172 6.88 -5.46 3.11
N MET A 173 6.38 -4.77 2.08
CA MET A 173 6.09 -5.39 0.78
C MET A 173 7.38 -5.44 -0.05
N LYS A 174 7.78 -6.63 -0.44
CA LYS A 174 9.03 -6.90 -1.18
C LYS A 174 8.75 -7.73 -2.43
N GLY A 175 9.60 -7.55 -3.44
CA GLY A 175 9.68 -8.46 -4.58
C GLY A 175 10.43 -9.74 -4.21
N ALA A 176 11.57 -9.97 -4.85
CA ALA A 176 12.48 -11.02 -4.41
C ALA A 176 13.03 -10.71 -3.00
N LEU A 177 13.16 -11.75 -2.18
CA LEU A 177 13.76 -11.66 -0.86
C LEU A 177 15.19 -12.18 -0.92
N HIS A 178 16.08 -11.45 -0.27
CA HIS A 178 17.46 -11.87 -0.05
C HIS A 178 17.59 -12.42 1.37
N SER A 179 18.16 -13.61 1.52
CA SER A 179 18.33 -14.30 2.81
C SER A 179 19.08 -13.43 3.82
N GLU A 180 20.03 -12.62 3.36
CA GLU A 180 20.82 -11.74 4.22
C GLU A 180 19.98 -10.60 4.82
N GLU A 181 19.02 -10.04 4.10
CA GLU A 181 18.09 -9.04 4.65
C GLU A 181 17.24 -9.64 5.79
N ILE A 182 16.76 -10.88 5.61
CA ILE A 182 15.96 -11.58 6.63
C ILE A 182 16.79 -11.89 7.86
N LYS A 183 18.03 -12.43 7.68
CA LYS A 183 18.94 -12.72 8.80
C LYS A 183 19.29 -11.45 9.59
N ALA A 184 19.49 -10.32 8.91
CA ALA A 184 19.86 -9.06 9.54
C ALA A 184 18.77 -8.50 10.48
N ILE A 185 17.52 -8.92 10.34
CA ILE A 185 16.39 -8.46 11.17
C ILE A 185 15.82 -9.54 12.10
N ALA A 186 16.22 -10.81 11.96
CA ALA A 186 15.62 -11.93 12.68
C ALA A 186 15.66 -11.81 14.21
N GLY A 187 16.68 -11.15 14.76
CA GLY A 187 16.81 -10.92 16.22
C GLY A 187 16.24 -9.56 16.71
N ARG A 188 15.61 -8.80 15.82
CA ARG A 188 15.17 -7.43 16.11
C ARG A 188 13.65 -7.30 16.29
N CYS A 189 12.92 -8.37 16.06
CA CYS A 189 11.47 -8.47 16.22
C CYS A 189 11.16 -9.57 17.24
N ALA A 190 10.03 -9.47 17.92
CA ALA A 190 9.51 -10.56 18.76
C ALA A 190 9.16 -11.80 17.93
N GLU A 191 8.59 -11.57 16.76
CA GLU A 191 8.29 -12.62 15.79
C GLU A 191 8.49 -12.06 14.37
N LEU A 192 9.11 -12.86 13.50
CA LEU A 192 9.33 -12.55 12.09
C LEU A 192 8.60 -13.57 11.21
N LYS A 193 7.67 -13.10 10.39
CA LYS A 193 6.92 -13.93 9.44
C LYS A 193 7.18 -13.48 8.01
N VAL A 194 7.33 -14.44 7.11
CA VAL A 194 7.45 -14.18 5.67
C VAL A 194 6.29 -14.84 4.96
N HIS A 195 5.47 -14.05 4.31
CA HIS A 195 4.34 -14.54 3.52
C HIS A 195 4.66 -14.37 2.04
N ARG A 196 4.54 -15.45 1.26
CA ARG A 196 4.49 -15.35 -0.19
C ARG A 196 3.11 -14.81 -0.58
N LEU A 197 3.09 -13.71 -1.32
CA LEU A 197 1.86 -13.09 -1.77
C LEU A 197 1.49 -13.63 -3.15
N ASN A 198 0.23 -14.01 -3.32
CA ASN A 198 -0.35 -14.34 -4.61
C ASN A 198 -0.97 -13.07 -5.20
N VAL A 199 -0.39 -12.56 -6.28
CA VAL A 199 -0.90 -11.37 -7.00
C VAL A 199 -1.32 -11.82 -8.39
N ALA A 200 -2.62 -11.77 -8.67
CA ALA A 200 -3.16 -12.19 -9.95
C ALA A 200 -2.55 -11.37 -11.12
N ALA A 201 -2.29 -12.04 -12.23
CA ALA A 201 -1.65 -11.46 -13.41
C ALA A 201 -0.27 -10.81 -13.15
N CYS A 202 0.44 -11.23 -12.10
CA CYS A 202 1.79 -10.78 -11.79
C CYS A 202 2.76 -11.97 -11.82
N ALA A 203 3.64 -12.03 -12.83
CA ALA A 203 4.65 -13.08 -12.94
C ALA A 203 5.80 -12.93 -11.91
N ALA A 204 6.01 -11.73 -11.40
CA ALA A 204 7.09 -11.46 -10.45
C ALA A 204 6.72 -11.96 -9.04
N GLN A 205 7.71 -12.50 -8.34
CA GLN A 205 7.54 -12.88 -6.94
C GLN A 205 7.17 -11.67 -6.07
N ARG A 206 6.26 -11.89 -5.11
CA ARG A 206 5.85 -10.90 -4.12
C ARG A 206 5.83 -11.54 -2.74
N HIS A 207 6.30 -10.78 -1.76
CA HIS A 207 6.35 -11.21 -0.37
C HIS A 207 5.92 -10.07 0.55
N ALA A 208 5.32 -10.44 1.67
CA ALA A 208 5.18 -9.57 2.83
C ALA A 208 6.08 -10.10 3.94
N VAL A 209 6.95 -9.24 4.45
CA VAL A 209 7.75 -9.52 5.64
C VAL A 209 7.09 -8.79 6.81
N VAL A 210 6.62 -9.54 7.79
CA VAL A 210 5.93 -9.02 8.97
C VAL A 210 6.82 -9.17 10.19
N CYS A 211 7.19 -8.03 10.77
CA CYS A 211 7.93 -7.93 12.03
C CYS A 211 6.96 -7.55 13.14
N LEU A 212 6.68 -8.44 14.07
CA LEU A 212 5.87 -8.17 15.27
C LEU A 212 6.77 -7.64 16.39
N PHE A 213 6.25 -6.65 17.14
CA PHE A 213 6.92 -6.09 18.29
C PHE A 213 6.28 -6.60 19.59
N SER A 214 7.10 -6.83 20.63
CA SER A 214 6.63 -7.15 21.98
C SER A 214 6.41 -5.88 22.82
N ASP A 215 5.87 -6.08 24.00
CA ASP A 215 5.76 -5.05 25.05
C ASP A 215 7.12 -4.50 25.48
#